data_1172637a09b64c314a74691f74ef9c73
#
_entry.id   1172637a09b64c314a74691f74ef9c73
#
_cell.length_a   1.000
_cell.length_b   1.000
_cell.length_c   1.000
_cell.angle_alpha   90.00
_cell.angle_beta   90.00
_cell.angle_gamma   90.00
#
_symmetry.space_group_name_H-M   'P 1'
#
loop_
_entity.id
_entity.type
_entity.pdbx_description
1 polymer ?
#
loop_
_entity_poly.entity_id
_entity_poly.type
_entity_poly.pdbx_seq_one_letter_code
_entity_poly.pdbx_strand_id
1 'polypeptide(L)'
;MSSTPPSTPHTVPARRVHRLPLAGLLALGAPADIWYKRAYSVVVAAGLPNITLLLLGRIDLAMFTMAGSLCALYCHNLPYAARARTLAGVCAGMIGGFALAQVVAALTDSPYVLIAVGALMAAAQKGACDAVRIGPPGQLILTFISSATLFTPSTLGQVPGRVALAAGGAVLAWAVCMAPALVRRHGPERIAVSRALRATAAYVARTREAGAENAGGPRGQAAGAIHAAWQSLLATGTRTPVRRDLEHLLVHAEAALARPDESDPAVLRDWADRTTGAGPVPRPADAAGTADELAGLAVERAYRARSGGALLRGFPPGSPLLPIMLRSAVGCALAGYVSYALGVGRPYWAIVTAASIFQANITLTWSRGVQRVFGNLVGVALFVAIAPLSHLNQAALVLCCLAFNFGAEALIGRNYWLGTVCVTPMALLITEFGHFQNTGELALDRVVDTLVGAAVGILAAVLVTNRRATSLIGDALAATARAQAEADAALAAPDADPVTLEGRRRRLTGALVELRNTVDAASGEWWQRALPQQEVLLAEQAAHRTLAATVRRQGLPVPKGAST
;
A
#
# COMPACT_ATOMS: atom_id res chain seq x y z
N MET A 1 15.92 -45.16 45.48
CA MET A 1 14.62 -44.46 45.41
C MET A 1 14.90 -43.04 44.91
N SER A 2 14.73 -42.84 43.65
CA SER A 2 14.96 -41.55 42.97
C SER A 2 13.64 -40.80 42.88
N SER A 3 13.48 -39.70 43.60
CA SER A 3 12.30 -38.87 43.63
C SER A 3 12.42 -37.83 42.51
N THR A 4 11.56 -37.97 41.47
CA THR A 4 11.33 -37.00 40.41
C THR A 4 10.63 -35.76 41.01
N PRO A 5 11.08 -34.53 40.77
CA PRO A 5 10.37 -33.33 41.24
C PRO A 5 9.07 -33.14 40.45
N PRO A 6 8.01 -32.58 41.09
CA PRO A 6 6.73 -32.38 40.43
C PRO A 6 6.83 -31.29 39.37
N SER A 7 6.29 -31.58 38.19
CA SER A 7 6.13 -30.64 37.08
C SER A 7 5.24 -29.46 37.54
N THR A 8 5.78 -28.25 37.50
CA THR A 8 5.04 -27.01 37.69
C THR A 8 3.93 -26.89 36.67
N PRO A 9 2.70 -26.57 37.07
CA PRO A 9 1.61 -26.38 36.10
C PRO A 9 1.90 -25.15 35.23
N HIS A 10 1.91 -25.35 33.92
CA HIS A 10 1.96 -24.26 32.94
C HIS A 10 0.72 -23.37 33.17
N THR A 11 0.91 -22.23 33.83
CA THR A 11 -0.10 -21.19 33.92
C THR A 11 -0.36 -20.65 32.52
N VAL A 12 -1.55 -20.95 31.99
CA VAL A 12 -2.05 -20.34 30.72
C VAL A 12 -2.04 -18.83 30.92
N PRO A 13 -1.28 -18.06 30.14
CA PRO A 13 -1.21 -16.61 30.33
C PRO A 13 -2.59 -15.99 30.14
N ALA A 14 -2.99 -15.14 31.09
CA ALA A 14 -4.27 -14.47 31.11
C ALA A 14 -4.49 -13.70 29.80
N ARG A 15 -5.69 -13.84 29.22
CA ARG A 15 -6.16 -13.08 28.05
C ARG A 15 -6.09 -11.58 28.37
N ARG A 16 -5.10 -10.87 27.81
CA ARG A 16 -5.06 -9.40 27.87
C ARG A 16 -5.93 -8.85 26.75
N VAL A 17 -7.07 -8.25 27.12
CA VAL A 17 -7.87 -7.46 26.19
C VAL A 17 -7.11 -6.16 25.91
N HIS A 18 -6.63 -5.99 24.69
CA HIS A 18 -6.01 -4.72 24.28
C HIS A 18 -7.08 -3.62 24.21
N ARG A 19 -6.89 -2.53 24.97
CA ARG A 19 -7.73 -1.33 24.84
C ARG A 19 -7.50 -0.73 23.46
N LEU A 20 -8.59 -0.42 22.74
CA LEU A 20 -8.50 0.26 21.45
C LEU A 20 -7.90 1.67 21.66
N PRO A 21 -6.81 2.03 20.98
CA PRO A 21 -6.16 3.30 21.21
C PRO A 21 -7.05 4.46 20.71
N LEU A 22 -7.19 5.51 21.51
CA LEU A 22 -7.76 6.80 21.10
C LEU A 22 -6.68 7.87 21.02
N ALA A 23 -5.66 7.77 21.87
CA ALA A 23 -4.55 8.71 21.87
C ALA A 23 -3.67 8.55 20.62
N GLY A 24 -3.28 9.67 20.02
CA GLY A 24 -2.37 9.68 18.87
C GLY A 24 -3.02 9.39 17.50
N LEU A 25 -4.30 9.00 17.43
CA LEU A 25 -4.97 8.69 16.15
C LEU A 25 -4.99 9.88 15.17
N LEU A 26 -5.08 11.09 15.69
CA LEU A 26 -5.14 12.33 14.92
C LEU A 26 -3.78 13.05 14.82
N ALA A 27 -2.71 12.48 15.40
CA ALA A 27 -1.37 13.06 15.37
C ALA A 27 -0.85 13.21 13.92
N LEU A 28 -0.22 14.35 13.65
CA LEU A 28 0.30 14.64 12.32
C LEU A 28 1.66 13.98 12.12
N GLY A 29 1.79 13.18 11.09
CA GLY A 29 3.05 12.60 10.64
C GLY A 29 3.81 13.52 9.69
N ALA A 30 5.04 13.14 9.35
CA ALA A 30 5.80 13.78 8.29
C ALA A 30 5.13 13.57 6.92
N PRO A 31 5.25 14.54 5.99
CA PRO A 31 4.74 14.36 4.64
C PRO A 31 5.45 13.20 3.94
N ALA A 32 4.73 12.48 3.06
CA ALA A 32 5.35 11.45 2.25
C ALA A 32 6.36 12.06 1.26
N ASP A 33 7.52 11.43 1.06
CA ASP A 33 8.60 11.95 0.20
C ASP A 33 8.19 12.33 -1.23
N ILE A 34 7.17 11.67 -1.76
CA ILE A 34 6.73 11.85 -3.16
C ILE A 34 5.27 12.30 -3.27
N TRP A 35 4.69 12.90 -2.20
CA TRP A 35 3.29 13.34 -2.18
C TRP A 35 2.94 14.22 -3.39
N TYR A 36 3.84 15.14 -3.77
CA TYR A 36 3.65 16.05 -4.89
C TYR A 36 3.49 15.33 -6.24
N LYS A 37 4.13 14.17 -6.43
CA LYS A 37 4.00 13.40 -7.69
C LYS A 37 2.59 12.87 -7.88
N ARG A 38 1.96 12.38 -6.82
CA ARG A 38 0.57 11.92 -6.85
C ARG A 38 -0.37 13.10 -7.07
N ALA A 39 -0.20 14.17 -6.30
CA ALA A 39 -1.04 15.35 -6.36
C ALA A 39 -1.04 15.98 -7.77
N TYR A 40 0.14 16.22 -8.35
CA TYR A 40 0.20 16.76 -9.71
C TYR A 40 -0.30 15.79 -10.77
N SER A 41 0.02 14.50 -10.65
CA SER A 41 -0.43 13.52 -11.65
C SER A 41 -1.96 13.44 -11.74
N VAL A 42 -2.65 13.41 -10.59
CA VAL A 42 -4.11 13.33 -10.58
C VAL A 42 -4.77 14.64 -11.02
N VAL A 43 -4.22 15.79 -10.64
CA VAL A 43 -4.76 17.10 -11.07
C VAL A 43 -4.63 17.27 -12.58
N VAL A 44 -3.49 16.87 -13.17
CA VAL A 44 -3.32 16.94 -14.63
C VAL A 44 -4.23 15.92 -15.33
N ALA A 45 -4.28 14.68 -14.85
CA ALA A 45 -5.09 13.62 -15.46
C ALA A 45 -6.61 13.89 -15.38
N ALA A 46 -7.07 14.52 -14.31
CA ALA A 46 -8.48 14.91 -14.15
C ALA A 46 -8.77 16.31 -14.73
N GLY A 47 -7.85 17.24 -14.55
CA GLY A 47 -8.04 18.64 -14.97
C GLY A 47 -8.14 18.80 -16.48
N LEU A 48 -7.29 18.12 -17.25
CA LEU A 48 -7.32 18.22 -18.71
C LEU A 48 -8.70 17.82 -19.28
N PRO A 49 -9.27 16.64 -18.99
CA PRO A 49 -10.59 16.28 -19.50
C PRO A 49 -11.70 17.19 -18.93
N ASN A 50 -11.66 17.55 -17.65
CA ASN A 50 -12.68 18.38 -17.05
C ASN A 50 -12.72 19.80 -17.66
N ILE A 51 -11.55 20.41 -17.88
CA ILE A 51 -11.46 21.73 -18.53
C ILE A 51 -11.91 21.62 -19.99
N THR A 52 -11.52 20.57 -20.71
CA THR A 52 -11.97 20.34 -22.09
C THR A 52 -13.48 20.20 -22.18
N LEU A 53 -14.10 19.40 -21.30
CA LEU A 53 -15.55 19.22 -21.27
C LEU A 53 -16.28 20.49 -20.81
N LEU A 54 -15.69 21.27 -19.90
CA LEU A 54 -16.22 22.58 -19.51
C LEU A 54 -16.26 23.55 -20.69
N LEU A 55 -15.17 23.64 -21.47
CA LEU A 55 -15.11 24.49 -22.68
C LEU A 55 -16.08 24.04 -23.77
N LEU A 56 -16.39 22.76 -23.83
CA LEU A 56 -17.39 22.18 -24.76
C LEU A 56 -18.82 22.30 -24.23
N GLY A 57 -19.05 22.84 -23.03
CA GLY A 57 -20.38 22.90 -22.40
C GLY A 57 -20.93 21.54 -21.98
N ARG A 58 -20.09 20.51 -21.82
CA ARG A 58 -20.48 19.12 -21.54
C ARG A 58 -19.87 18.61 -20.24
N ILE A 59 -19.89 19.44 -19.22
CA ILE A 59 -19.33 19.06 -17.89
C ILE A 59 -20.08 17.87 -17.25
N ASP A 60 -21.33 17.63 -17.66
CA ASP A 60 -22.14 16.45 -17.30
C ASP A 60 -21.41 15.13 -17.56
N LEU A 61 -20.53 15.09 -18.54
CA LEU A 61 -19.73 13.92 -18.88
C LEU A 61 -18.46 13.76 -18.05
N ALA A 62 -18.06 14.78 -17.30
CA ALA A 62 -16.79 14.78 -16.54
C ALA A 62 -16.75 13.72 -15.44
N MET A 63 -17.89 13.37 -14.84
CA MET A 63 -17.95 12.28 -13.85
C MET A 63 -17.48 10.94 -14.45
N PHE A 64 -17.71 10.68 -15.73
CA PHE A 64 -17.30 9.45 -16.41
C PHE A 64 -15.80 9.46 -16.74
N THR A 65 -15.25 10.59 -17.21
CA THR A 65 -13.81 10.72 -17.44
C THR A 65 -13.03 10.66 -16.13
N MET A 66 -13.57 11.22 -15.02
CA MET A 66 -12.97 11.15 -13.69
C MET A 66 -12.78 9.69 -13.22
N ALA A 67 -13.71 8.78 -13.55
CA ALA A 67 -13.58 7.37 -13.21
C ALA A 67 -12.24 6.78 -13.71
N GLY A 68 -11.85 7.09 -14.95
CA GLY A 68 -10.55 6.67 -15.49
C GLY A 68 -9.37 7.50 -14.99
N SER A 69 -9.54 8.83 -14.87
CA SER A 69 -8.49 9.76 -14.48
C SER A 69 -7.91 9.47 -13.08
N LEU A 70 -8.74 8.96 -12.15
CA LEU A 70 -8.29 8.56 -10.81
C LEU A 70 -7.32 7.37 -10.80
N CYS A 71 -7.13 6.66 -11.92
CA CYS A 71 -6.04 5.69 -12.07
C CYS A 71 -4.66 6.35 -11.89
N ALA A 72 -4.55 7.67 -12.08
CA ALA A 72 -3.33 8.42 -11.85
C ALA A 72 -2.83 8.40 -10.39
N LEU A 73 -3.63 7.92 -9.45
CA LEU A 73 -3.24 7.78 -8.03
C LEU A 73 -2.40 6.53 -7.74
N TYR A 74 -2.27 5.61 -8.70
CA TYR A 74 -1.67 4.29 -8.49
C TYR A 74 -0.22 4.20 -8.93
N CYS A 75 0.50 3.24 -8.35
CA CYS A 75 1.80 2.70 -8.82
C CYS A 75 2.98 3.69 -8.79
N HIS A 76 2.93 4.83 -8.10
CA HIS A 76 4.00 5.84 -8.09
C HIS A 76 5.33 5.35 -7.52
N ASN A 77 5.33 4.31 -6.70
CA ASN A 77 6.54 3.73 -6.10
C ASN A 77 7.23 2.70 -7.02
N LEU A 78 6.57 2.27 -8.11
CA LEU A 78 7.12 1.28 -9.01
C LEU A 78 8.05 1.92 -10.06
N PRO A 79 9.12 1.21 -10.48
CA PRO A 79 9.90 1.56 -11.67
C PRO A 79 9.00 1.67 -12.91
N TYR A 80 9.35 2.55 -13.85
CA TYR A 80 8.47 2.84 -14.98
C TYR A 80 8.09 1.60 -15.80
N ALA A 81 9.00 0.66 -16.04
CA ALA A 81 8.71 -0.57 -16.78
C ALA A 81 7.69 -1.48 -16.06
N ALA A 82 7.78 -1.60 -14.74
CA ALA A 82 6.80 -2.32 -13.92
C ALA A 82 5.51 -1.51 -13.79
N ARG A 83 5.64 -0.18 -13.58
CA ARG A 83 4.50 0.75 -13.50
C ARG A 83 3.62 0.68 -14.73
N ALA A 84 4.21 0.71 -15.93
CA ALA A 84 3.45 0.66 -17.19
C ALA A 84 2.50 -0.53 -17.24
N ARG A 85 2.99 -1.72 -16.89
CA ARG A 85 2.19 -2.96 -16.89
C ARG A 85 1.17 -3.01 -15.76
N THR A 86 1.60 -2.68 -14.53
CA THR A 86 0.72 -2.73 -13.36
C THR A 86 -0.38 -1.67 -13.46
N LEU A 87 -0.04 -0.45 -13.87
CA LEU A 87 -1.01 0.62 -14.05
C LEU A 87 -1.99 0.31 -15.19
N ALA A 88 -1.54 -0.29 -16.31
CA ALA A 88 -2.43 -0.77 -17.36
C ALA A 88 -3.42 -1.83 -16.82
N GLY A 89 -2.96 -2.74 -15.96
CA GLY A 89 -3.85 -3.68 -15.26
C GLY A 89 -4.86 -3.00 -14.34
N VAL A 90 -4.44 -1.96 -13.59
CA VAL A 90 -5.35 -1.15 -12.76
C VAL A 90 -6.37 -0.41 -13.63
N CYS A 91 -5.94 0.19 -14.74
CA CYS A 91 -6.84 0.84 -15.70
C CYS A 91 -7.87 -0.15 -16.28
N ALA A 92 -7.41 -1.34 -16.69
CA ALA A 92 -8.32 -2.39 -17.18
C ALA A 92 -9.32 -2.84 -16.11
N GLY A 93 -8.87 -3.02 -14.85
CA GLY A 93 -9.74 -3.35 -13.72
C GLY A 93 -10.74 -2.24 -13.39
N MET A 94 -10.30 -0.97 -13.47
CA MET A 94 -11.18 0.19 -13.28
C MET A 94 -12.26 0.27 -14.36
N ILE A 95 -11.85 0.19 -15.63
CA ILE A 95 -12.78 0.27 -16.77
C ILE A 95 -13.73 -0.95 -16.77
N GLY A 96 -13.21 -2.15 -16.50
CA GLY A 96 -14.03 -3.36 -16.42
C GLY A 96 -15.04 -3.31 -15.28
N GLY A 97 -14.62 -2.84 -14.09
CA GLY A 97 -15.52 -2.64 -12.95
C GLY A 97 -16.57 -1.55 -13.23
N PHE A 98 -16.17 -0.44 -13.84
CA PHE A 98 -17.07 0.62 -14.26
C PHE A 98 -18.09 0.12 -15.30
N ALA A 99 -17.64 -0.60 -16.34
CA ALA A 99 -18.50 -1.16 -17.37
C ALA A 99 -19.53 -2.15 -16.80
N LEU A 100 -19.07 -3.07 -15.93
CA LEU A 100 -19.96 -4.01 -15.25
C LEU A 100 -21.03 -3.27 -14.42
N ALA A 101 -20.61 -2.26 -13.66
CA ALA A 101 -21.54 -1.44 -12.86
C ALA A 101 -22.57 -0.71 -13.72
N GLN A 102 -22.15 -0.13 -14.87
CA GLN A 102 -23.05 0.53 -15.82
C GLN A 102 -24.05 -0.44 -16.44
N VAL A 103 -23.61 -1.65 -16.82
CA VAL A 103 -24.51 -2.69 -17.36
C VAL A 103 -25.54 -3.12 -16.32
N VAL A 104 -25.11 -3.38 -15.08
CA VAL A 104 -26.04 -3.76 -14.00
C VAL A 104 -27.03 -2.64 -13.71
N ALA A 105 -26.59 -1.38 -13.64
CA ALA A 105 -27.46 -0.22 -13.46
C ALA A 105 -28.43 0.01 -14.63
N ALA A 106 -28.11 -0.48 -15.84
CA ALA A 106 -29.00 -0.43 -16.99
C ALA A 106 -30.04 -1.57 -17.04
N LEU A 107 -29.79 -2.66 -16.29
CA LEU A 107 -30.65 -3.85 -16.27
C LEU A 107 -31.60 -3.89 -15.07
N THR A 108 -31.32 -3.16 -13.99
CA THR A 108 -32.15 -3.18 -12.79
C THR A 108 -32.04 -1.90 -11.99
N ASP A 109 -33.17 -1.44 -11.47
CA ASP A 109 -33.27 -0.33 -10.52
C ASP A 109 -33.47 -0.84 -9.08
N SER A 110 -33.44 -2.17 -8.83
CA SER A 110 -33.64 -2.74 -7.51
C SER A 110 -32.48 -2.43 -6.59
N PRO A 111 -32.64 -1.61 -5.53
CA PRO A 111 -31.57 -1.27 -4.59
C PRO A 111 -30.95 -2.50 -3.94
N TYR A 112 -31.76 -3.55 -3.72
CA TYR A 112 -31.26 -4.81 -3.13
C TYR A 112 -30.23 -5.50 -4.02
N VAL A 113 -30.49 -5.54 -5.34
CA VAL A 113 -29.56 -6.13 -6.30
C VAL A 113 -28.30 -5.24 -6.43
N LEU A 114 -28.47 -3.91 -6.52
CA LEU A 114 -27.36 -2.97 -6.66
C LEU A 114 -26.42 -3.04 -5.44
N ILE A 115 -26.96 -3.12 -4.21
CA ILE A 115 -26.19 -3.28 -2.98
C ILE A 115 -25.43 -4.61 -2.99
N ALA A 116 -26.10 -5.73 -3.32
CA ALA A 116 -25.48 -7.05 -3.37
C ALA A 116 -24.32 -7.09 -4.38
N VAL A 117 -24.54 -6.59 -5.59
CA VAL A 117 -23.50 -6.51 -6.63
C VAL A 117 -22.36 -5.59 -6.19
N GLY A 118 -22.66 -4.42 -5.63
CA GLY A 118 -21.64 -3.49 -5.11
C GLY A 118 -20.75 -4.13 -4.05
N ALA A 119 -21.33 -4.90 -3.12
CA ALA A 119 -20.59 -5.62 -2.09
C ALA A 119 -19.70 -6.74 -2.67
N LEU A 120 -20.21 -7.50 -3.64
CA LEU A 120 -19.43 -8.54 -4.34
C LEU A 120 -18.28 -7.92 -5.15
N MET A 121 -18.52 -6.82 -5.84
CA MET A 121 -17.49 -6.09 -6.56
C MET A 121 -16.41 -5.55 -5.61
N ALA A 122 -16.79 -4.97 -4.47
CA ALA A 122 -15.85 -4.50 -3.45
C ALA A 122 -14.96 -5.64 -2.93
N ALA A 123 -15.53 -6.82 -2.67
CA ALA A 123 -14.80 -8.01 -2.25
C ALA A 123 -13.85 -8.55 -3.32
N ALA A 124 -14.30 -8.61 -4.57
CA ALA A 124 -13.48 -9.05 -5.70
C ALA A 124 -12.30 -8.09 -5.94
N GLN A 125 -12.55 -6.78 -5.92
CA GLN A 125 -11.53 -5.75 -6.07
C GLN A 125 -10.52 -5.79 -4.91
N LYS A 126 -10.97 -6.04 -3.67
CA LYS A 126 -10.10 -6.25 -2.50
C LYS A 126 -9.19 -7.44 -2.73
N GLY A 127 -9.76 -8.59 -3.09
CA GLY A 127 -8.99 -9.81 -3.37
C GLY A 127 -7.98 -9.62 -4.50
N ALA A 128 -8.37 -8.99 -5.60
CA ALA A 128 -7.49 -8.71 -6.73
C ALA A 128 -6.32 -7.78 -6.35
N CYS A 129 -6.59 -6.68 -5.64
CA CYS A 129 -5.56 -5.75 -5.19
C CYS A 129 -4.57 -6.41 -4.22
N ASP A 130 -5.07 -7.23 -3.28
CA ASP A 130 -4.22 -7.94 -2.33
C ASP A 130 -3.39 -9.04 -3.01
N ALA A 131 -3.96 -9.80 -3.96
CA ALA A 131 -3.25 -10.83 -4.72
C ALA A 131 -2.08 -10.26 -5.54
N VAL A 132 -2.28 -9.09 -6.14
CA VAL A 132 -1.25 -8.39 -6.94
C VAL A 132 -0.36 -7.49 -6.06
N ARG A 133 -0.67 -7.36 -4.78
CA ARG A 133 0.03 -6.48 -3.82
C ARG A 133 0.08 -5.01 -4.28
N ILE A 134 -1.04 -4.52 -4.80
CA ILE A 134 -1.18 -3.10 -5.17
C ILE A 134 -1.20 -2.28 -3.88
N GLY A 135 -0.19 -1.41 -3.73
CA GLY A 135 -0.11 -0.50 -2.59
C GLY A 135 -1.24 0.54 -2.55
N PRO A 136 -1.27 1.40 -1.53
CA PRO A 136 -2.29 2.45 -1.41
C PRO A 136 -2.42 3.29 -2.69
N PRO A 137 -3.67 3.58 -3.12
CA PRO A 137 -4.95 3.47 -2.40
C PRO A 137 -5.63 2.08 -2.44
N GLY A 138 -5.01 1.04 -3.01
CA GLY A 138 -5.56 -0.31 -3.06
C GLY A 138 -6.92 -0.37 -3.78
N GLN A 139 -7.88 -1.11 -3.22
CA GLN A 139 -9.22 -1.24 -3.80
C GLN A 139 -10.12 -0.01 -3.62
N LEU A 140 -9.73 0.96 -2.78
CA LEU A 140 -10.63 2.03 -2.32
C LEU A 140 -11.27 2.83 -3.46
N ILE A 141 -10.47 3.27 -4.43
CA ILE A 141 -10.96 4.07 -5.57
C ILE A 141 -11.75 3.20 -6.55
N LEU A 142 -11.32 1.96 -6.79
CA LEU A 142 -12.04 0.99 -7.60
C LEU A 142 -13.45 0.76 -7.04
N THR A 143 -13.56 0.51 -5.74
CA THR A 143 -14.84 0.30 -5.05
C THR A 143 -15.69 1.57 -5.06
N PHE A 144 -15.08 2.74 -4.84
CA PHE A 144 -15.81 4.01 -4.89
C PHE A 144 -16.45 4.24 -6.26
N ILE A 145 -15.67 4.13 -7.33
CA ILE A 145 -16.16 4.33 -8.70
C ILE A 145 -17.23 3.31 -9.05
N SER A 146 -16.99 2.02 -8.81
CA SER A 146 -17.95 0.97 -9.13
C SER A 146 -19.26 1.14 -8.34
N SER A 147 -19.19 1.43 -7.04
CA SER A 147 -20.36 1.60 -6.19
C SER A 147 -21.17 2.84 -6.57
N ALA A 148 -20.52 3.98 -6.81
CA ALA A 148 -21.20 5.19 -7.26
C ALA A 148 -21.89 5.00 -8.62
N THR A 149 -21.22 4.27 -9.52
CA THR A 149 -21.72 3.97 -10.87
C THR A 149 -22.96 3.08 -10.84
N LEU A 150 -23.04 2.10 -9.94
CA LEU A 150 -24.22 1.23 -9.77
C LEU A 150 -25.50 2.02 -9.45
N PHE A 151 -25.37 3.15 -8.75
CA PHE A 151 -26.51 3.99 -8.38
C PHE A 151 -26.70 5.21 -9.30
N THR A 152 -25.98 5.23 -10.43
CA THR A 152 -26.16 6.26 -11.46
C THR A 152 -27.11 5.72 -12.55
N PRO A 153 -28.27 6.33 -12.78
CA PRO A 153 -29.21 5.87 -13.81
C PRO A 153 -28.54 5.71 -15.18
N SER A 154 -28.78 4.59 -15.83
CA SER A 154 -28.14 4.23 -17.10
C SER A 154 -29.11 3.49 -18.00
N THR A 155 -28.85 3.56 -19.32
CA THR A 155 -29.49 2.71 -20.33
C THR A 155 -28.41 1.96 -21.10
N LEU A 156 -28.71 0.77 -21.61
CA LEU A 156 -27.74 -0.04 -22.36
C LEU A 156 -27.11 0.71 -23.54
N GLY A 157 -27.88 1.59 -24.20
CA GLY A 157 -27.38 2.43 -25.30
C GLY A 157 -26.34 3.47 -24.88
N GLN A 158 -26.35 3.91 -23.62
CA GLN A 158 -25.39 4.89 -23.08
C GLN A 158 -24.07 4.24 -22.61
N VAL A 159 -24.09 2.94 -22.27
CA VAL A 159 -22.95 2.23 -21.71
C VAL A 159 -21.68 2.35 -22.55
N PRO A 160 -21.69 2.09 -23.88
CA PRO A 160 -20.47 2.18 -24.69
C PRO A 160 -19.83 3.57 -24.67
N GLY A 161 -20.64 4.64 -24.78
CA GLY A 161 -20.15 6.02 -24.75
C GLY A 161 -19.52 6.40 -23.41
N ARG A 162 -20.18 6.05 -22.30
CA ARG A 162 -19.67 6.31 -20.94
C ARG A 162 -18.39 5.52 -20.64
N VAL A 163 -18.32 4.25 -21.07
CA VAL A 163 -17.12 3.41 -20.95
C VAL A 163 -15.98 3.97 -21.80
N ALA A 164 -16.25 4.49 -23.00
CA ALA A 164 -15.24 5.13 -23.83
C ALA A 164 -14.66 6.39 -23.16
N LEU A 165 -15.48 7.20 -22.49
CA LEU A 165 -15.04 8.37 -21.72
C LEU A 165 -14.15 7.95 -20.54
N ALA A 166 -14.55 6.93 -19.78
CA ALA A 166 -13.74 6.38 -18.69
C ALA A 166 -12.40 5.82 -19.21
N ALA A 167 -12.43 5.12 -20.34
CA ALA A 167 -11.23 4.61 -21.00
C ALA A 167 -10.29 5.73 -21.45
N GLY A 168 -10.82 6.80 -22.03
CA GLY A 168 -10.06 8.01 -22.40
C GLY A 168 -9.37 8.64 -21.19
N GLY A 169 -10.09 8.80 -20.06
CA GLY A 169 -9.52 9.27 -18.81
C GLY A 169 -8.41 8.34 -18.26
N ALA A 170 -8.59 7.04 -18.34
CA ALA A 170 -7.60 6.05 -17.90
C ALA A 170 -6.33 6.04 -18.79
N VAL A 171 -6.48 6.15 -20.10
CA VAL A 171 -5.34 6.27 -21.04
C VAL A 171 -4.56 7.55 -20.75
N LEU A 172 -5.24 8.67 -20.54
CA LEU A 172 -4.59 9.92 -20.16
C LEU A 172 -3.87 9.81 -18.81
N ALA A 173 -4.51 9.20 -17.81
CA ALA A 173 -3.89 8.95 -16.50
C ALA A 173 -2.62 8.09 -16.64
N TRP A 174 -2.65 7.05 -17.45
CA TRP A 174 -1.49 6.22 -17.75
C TRP A 174 -0.37 7.04 -18.41
N ALA A 175 -0.70 7.84 -19.42
CA ALA A 175 0.25 8.69 -20.13
C ALA A 175 0.91 9.73 -19.19
N VAL A 176 0.11 10.42 -18.36
CA VAL A 176 0.59 11.39 -17.37
C VAL A 176 1.53 10.72 -16.35
N CYS A 177 1.18 9.54 -15.85
CA CYS A 177 2.02 8.80 -14.89
C CYS A 177 3.32 8.28 -15.53
N MET A 178 3.34 8.07 -16.84
CA MET A 178 4.52 7.61 -17.58
C MET A 178 5.39 8.77 -18.11
N ALA A 179 4.83 9.96 -18.33
CA ALA A 179 5.54 11.11 -18.89
C ALA A 179 6.88 11.45 -18.18
N PRO A 180 7.01 11.38 -16.84
CA PRO A 180 8.28 11.65 -16.17
C PRO A 180 9.39 10.66 -16.52
N ALA A 181 9.09 9.50 -17.14
CA ALA A 181 10.08 8.55 -17.63
C ALA A 181 10.94 9.14 -18.76
N LEU A 182 10.39 10.09 -19.52
CA LEU A 182 11.11 10.77 -20.61
C LEU A 182 12.27 11.63 -20.09
N VAL A 183 12.12 12.19 -18.88
CA VAL A 183 13.11 13.09 -18.27
C VAL A 183 13.99 12.35 -17.25
N ARG A 184 13.42 11.45 -16.43
CA ARG A 184 14.11 10.77 -15.33
C ARG A 184 13.82 9.26 -15.35
N ARG A 185 14.43 8.53 -16.29
CA ARG A 185 14.19 7.08 -16.50
C ARG A 185 14.31 6.20 -15.26
N HIS A 186 15.22 6.54 -14.33
CA HIS A 186 15.51 5.76 -13.12
C HIS A 186 15.04 6.46 -11.82
N GLY A 187 14.12 7.43 -11.92
CA GLY A 187 13.67 8.21 -10.76
C GLY A 187 13.13 7.37 -9.59
N PRO A 188 12.21 6.44 -9.82
CA PRO A 188 11.66 5.60 -8.74
C PRO A 188 12.70 4.71 -8.07
N GLU A 189 13.59 4.08 -8.85
CA GLU A 189 14.68 3.23 -8.35
C GLU A 189 15.65 4.03 -7.48
N ARG A 190 16.07 5.21 -7.93
CA ARG A 190 16.93 6.13 -7.17
C ARG A 190 16.31 6.52 -5.83
N ILE A 191 15.01 6.82 -5.80
CA ILE A 191 14.29 7.15 -4.56
C ILE A 191 14.24 5.94 -3.63
N ALA A 192 13.98 4.74 -4.14
CA ALA A 192 13.93 3.53 -3.33
C ALA A 192 15.29 3.23 -2.67
N VAL A 193 16.38 3.34 -3.43
CA VAL A 193 17.75 3.14 -2.92
C VAL A 193 18.13 4.23 -1.91
N SER A 194 17.82 5.50 -2.18
CA SER A 194 18.08 6.58 -1.24
C SER A 194 17.34 6.38 0.10
N ARG A 195 16.10 5.90 0.07
CA ARG A 195 15.35 5.54 1.30
C ARG A 195 16.04 4.43 2.08
N ALA A 196 16.51 3.39 1.38
CA ALA A 196 17.24 2.30 2.01
C ALA A 196 18.52 2.80 2.69
N LEU A 197 19.30 3.62 2.00
CA LEU A 197 20.52 4.22 2.55
C LEU A 197 20.25 5.10 3.77
N ARG A 198 19.21 5.95 3.73
CA ARG A 198 18.83 6.81 4.87
C ARG A 198 18.36 5.98 6.07
N ALA A 199 17.53 4.96 5.85
CA ALA A 199 17.07 4.08 6.91
C ALA A 199 18.22 3.31 7.55
N THR A 200 19.17 2.83 6.75
CA THR A 200 20.38 2.16 7.23
C THR A 200 21.28 3.11 8.00
N ALA A 201 21.48 4.35 7.51
CA ALA A 201 22.23 5.38 8.22
C ALA A 201 21.62 5.71 9.59
N ALA A 202 20.30 5.80 9.68
CA ALA A 202 19.58 6.02 10.93
C ALA A 202 19.77 4.83 11.90
N TYR A 203 19.72 3.60 11.41
CA TYR A 203 20.00 2.40 12.21
C TYR A 203 21.43 2.39 12.73
N VAL A 204 22.44 2.62 11.87
CA VAL A 204 23.86 2.65 12.26
C VAL A 204 24.12 3.73 13.31
N ALA A 205 23.58 4.95 13.12
CA ALA A 205 23.72 6.03 14.09
C ALA A 205 23.10 5.64 15.46
N ARG A 206 21.90 5.07 15.45
CA ARG A 206 21.21 4.67 16.68
C ARG A 206 21.93 3.54 17.41
N THR A 207 22.52 2.59 16.68
CA THR A 207 23.30 1.50 17.27
C THR A 207 24.53 2.04 17.98
N ARG A 208 25.21 3.03 17.42
CA ARG A 208 26.36 3.70 18.05
C ARG A 208 25.98 4.49 19.32
N GLU A 209 24.79 5.14 19.32
CA GLU A 209 24.33 5.96 20.45
C GLU A 209 23.77 5.12 21.61
N ALA A 210 22.92 4.13 21.31
CA ALA A 210 22.09 3.45 22.30
C ALA A 210 22.38 1.94 22.42
N GLY A 211 23.34 1.40 21.67
CA GLY A 211 23.66 -0.03 21.62
C GLY A 211 22.67 -0.82 20.73
N ALA A 212 23.11 -2.02 20.32
CA ALA A 212 22.38 -2.88 19.38
C ALA A 212 21.05 -3.39 19.94
N GLU A 213 20.92 -3.55 21.25
CA GLU A 213 19.69 -4.05 21.91
C GLU A 213 18.51 -3.08 21.78
N ASN A 214 18.79 -1.76 21.80
CA ASN A 214 17.77 -0.70 21.70
C ASN A 214 17.48 -0.28 20.26
N ALA A 215 18.15 -0.86 19.27
CA ALA A 215 18.03 -0.50 17.85
C ALA A 215 17.11 -1.44 17.04
N GLY A 216 16.33 -2.30 17.68
CA GLY A 216 15.48 -3.31 16.98
C GLY A 216 14.47 -2.70 16.00
N GLY A 217 13.78 -1.62 16.39
CA GLY A 217 12.83 -0.91 15.52
C GLY A 217 13.50 -0.28 14.27
N PRO A 218 14.55 0.54 14.43
CA PRO A 218 15.34 1.08 13.31
C PRO A 218 15.95 0.00 12.42
N ARG A 219 16.39 -1.14 12.99
CA ARG A 219 16.89 -2.28 12.22
C ARG A 219 15.83 -2.86 11.28
N GLY A 220 14.61 -3.10 11.81
CA GLY A 220 13.51 -3.60 11.02
C GLY A 220 13.12 -2.63 9.88
N GLN A 221 13.11 -1.32 10.14
CA GLN A 221 12.86 -0.29 9.12
C GLN A 221 13.95 -0.31 8.03
N ALA A 222 15.23 -0.40 8.40
CA ALA A 222 16.33 -0.48 7.46
C ALA A 222 16.24 -1.74 6.58
N ALA A 223 16.01 -2.91 7.19
CA ALA A 223 15.84 -4.18 6.47
C ALA A 223 14.66 -4.13 5.51
N GLY A 224 13.51 -3.59 5.94
CA GLY A 224 12.32 -3.40 5.10
C GLY A 224 12.58 -2.44 3.93
N ALA A 225 13.28 -1.34 4.16
CA ALA A 225 13.63 -0.37 3.11
C ALA A 225 14.60 -0.95 2.08
N ILE A 226 15.63 -1.69 2.52
CA ILE A 226 16.55 -2.42 1.64
C ILE A 226 15.79 -3.45 0.81
N HIS A 227 14.94 -4.26 1.44
CA HIS A 227 14.12 -5.23 0.74
C HIS A 227 13.22 -4.57 -0.32
N ALA A 228 12.55 -3.47 0.01
CA ALA A 228 11.71 -2.71 -0.94
C ALA A 228 12.52 -2.14 -2.10
N ALA A 229 13.75 -1.67 -1.85
CA ALA A 229 14.64 -1.18 -2.91
C ALA A 229 15.08 -2.31 -3.86
N TRP A 230 15.42 -3.49 -3.33
CA TRP A 230 15.69 -4.68 -4.16
C TRP A 230 14.47 -5.10 -4.98
N GLN A 231 13.28 -5.10 -4.37
CA GLN A 231 12.04 -5.37 -5.10
C GLN A 231 11.84 -4.40 -6.28
N SER A 232 12.14 -3.12 -6.07
CA SER A 232 12.09 -2.10 -7.11
C SER A 232 13.07 -2.39 -8.25
N LEU A 233 14.34 -2.67 -7.96
CA LEU A 233 15.35 -2.98 -8.98
C LEU A 233 15.07 -4.29 -9.72
N LEU A 234 14.59 -5.32 -9.01
CA LEU A 234 14.26 -6.63 -9.59
C LEU A 234 12.97 -6.63 -10.42
N ALA A 235 12.08 -5.66 -10.22
CA ALA A 235 10.87 -5.51 -11.03
C ALA A 235 11.15 -5.11 -12.49
N THR A 236 12.39 -4.75 -12.80
CA THR A 236 12.83 -4.34 -14.14
C THR A 236 13.61 -5.46 -14.82
N GLY A 237 13.24 -5.79 -16.07
CA GLY A 237 13.85 -6.91 -16.81
C GLY A 237 15.26 -6.64 -17.35
N THR A 238 15.67 -5.36 -17.51
CA THR A 238 16.95 -4.99 -18.11
C THR A 238 17.90 -4.37 -17.09
N ARG A 239 19.17 -4.75 -17.13
CA ARG A 239 20.24 -4.21 -16.29
C ARG A 239 20.99 -3.10 -17.03
N THR A 240 20.75 -1.85 -16.61
CA THR A 240 21.48 -0.67 -17.14
C THR A 240 22.69 -0.35 -16.25
N PRO A 241 23.70 0.41 -16.75
CA PRO A 241 24.82 0.85 -15.92
C PRO A 241 24.37 1.56 -14.64
N VAL A 242 23.38 2.45 -14.74
CA VAL A 242 22.81 3.18 -13.59
C VAL A 242 22.19 2.21 -12.55
N ARG A 243 21.51 1.15 -13.00
CA ARG A 243 20.94 0.15 -12.07
C ARG A 243 22.04 -0.66 -11.40
N ARG A 244 23.11 -0.95 -12.10
CA ARG A 244 24.27 -1.61 -11.51
C ARG A 244 24.88 -0.77 -10.40
N ASP A 245 25.10 0.53 -10.63
CA ASP A 245 25.59 1.43 -9.60
C ASP A 245 24.64 1.49 -8.38
N LEU A 246 23.32 1.48 -8.59
CA LEU A 246 22.30 1.41 -7.52
C LEU A 246 22.32 0.07 -6.77
N GLU A 247 22.56 -1.04 -7.47
CA GLU A 247 22.72 -2.38 -6.87
C GLU A 247 23.94 -2.41 -5.93
N HIS A 248 25.08 -1.83 -6.34
CA HIS A 248 26.27 -1.72 -5.48
C HIS A 248 26.00 -0.91 -4.20
N LEU A 249 25.28 0.20 -4.30
CA LEU A 249 24.89 0.98 -3.11
C LEU A 249 24.02 0.18 -2.14
N LEU A 250 23.14 -0.69 -2.65
CA LEU A 250 22.32 -1.56 -1.80
C LEU A 250 23.14 -2.66 -1.12
N VAL A 251 24.15 -3.21 -1.82
CA VAL A 251 25.08 -4.17 -1.21
C VAL A 251 25.80 -3.53 -0.02
N HIS A 252 26.25 -2.28 -0.15
CA HIS A 252 26.85 -1.55 0.96
C HIS A 252 25.86 -1.27 2.11
N ALA A 253 24.58 -0.99 1.79
CA ALA A 253 23.54 -0.84 2.81
C ALA A 253 23.30 -2.16 3.57
N GLU A 254 23.31 -3.32 2.88
CA GLU A 254 23.22 -4.64 3.50
C GLU A 254 24.44 -4.95 4.37
N ALA A 255 25.63 -4.60 3.91
CA ALA A 255 26.86 -4.76 4.68
C ALA A 255 26.83 -3.89 5.94
N ALA A 256 26.37 -2.64 5.84
CA ALA A 256 26.21 -1.74 6.97
C ALA A 256 25.13 -2.22 7.97
N LEU A 257 24.03 -2.82 7.47
CA LEU A 257 23.02 -3.44 8.33
C LEU A 257 23.60 -4.62 9.15
N ALA A 258 24.50 -5.39 8.53
CA ALA A 258 25.14 -6.55 9.17
C ALA A 258 26.30 -6.15 10.11
N ARG A 259 27.00 -5.05 9.82
CA ARG A 259 28.17 -4.55 10.55
C ARG A 259 28.04 -3.05 10.86
N PRO A 260 27.09 -2.66 11.73
CA PRO A 260 26.82 -1.24 12.02
C PRO A 260 28.02 -0.53 12.67
N ASP A 261 28.80 -1.24 13.48
CA ASP A 261 29.93 -0.66 14.21
C ASP A 261 31.10 -0.27 13.29
N GLU A 262 31.26 -0.98 12.17
CA GLU A 262 32.30 -0.73 11.16
C GLU A 262 31.87 0.31 10.11
N SER A 263 30.58 0.69 10.06
CA SER A 263 29.99 1.50 8.99
C SER A 263 29.85 2.96 9.39
N ASP A 264 30.10 3.89 8.46
CA ASP A 264 29.92 5.33 8.70
C ASP A 264 28.52 5.80 8.25
N PRO A 265 27.66 6.28 9.18
CA PRO A 265 26.34 6.79 8.82
C PRO A 265 26.37 8.10 7.99
N ALA A 266 27.46 8.88 8.04
CA ALA A 266 27.59 10.10 7.27
C ALA A 266 27.78 9.80 5.77
N VAL A 267 28.59 8.79 5.44
CA VAL A 267 28.81 8.31 4.07
C VAL A 267 27.49 7.80 3.46
N LEU A 268 26.72 7.02 4.22
CA LEU A 268 25.43 6.53 3.77
C LEU A 268 24.42 7.67 3.49
N ARG A 269 24.43 8.74 4.31
CA ARG A 269 23.58 9.94 4.06
C ARG A 269 24.05 10.69 2.82
N ASP A 270 25.35 10.93 2.64
CA ASP A 270 25.89 11.57 1.44
C ASP A 270 25.49 10.81 0.18
N TRP A 271 25.67 9.49 0.16
CA TRP A 271 25.24 8.67 -0.97
C TRP A 271 23.74 8.75 -1.22
N ALA A 272 22.92 8.77 -0.15
CA ALA A 272 21.48 8.89 -0.28
C ALA A 272 21.07 10.22 -0.93
N ASP A 273 21.71 11.32 -0.54
CA ASP A 273 21.38 12.66 -1.04
C ASP A 273 21.84 12.82 -2.50
N ARG A 274 23.03 12.35 -2.83
CA ARG A 274 23.54 12.36 -4.21
C ARG A 274 22.73 11.44 -5.13
N THR A 275 22.20 10.33 -4.61
CA THR A 275 21.37 9.40 -5.39
C THR A 275 20.04 10.03 -5.80
N THR A 276 19.45 10.92 -4.98
CA THR A 276 18.20 11.62 -5.35
C THR A 276 18.41 12.75 -6.35
N GLY A 277 19.63 13.28 -6.48
CA GLY A 277 19.97 14.35 -7.39
C GLY A 277 19.84 14.00 -8.88
N ALA A 278 20.08 15.00 -9.73
CA ALA A 278 20.13 14.82 -11.20
C ALA A 278 21.48 14.28 -11.69
N GLY A 279 22.50 14.29 -10.84
CA GLY A 279 23.87 13.88 -11.15
C GLY A 279 24.04 12.35 -11.31
N PRO A 280 25.29 11.92 -11.60
CA PRO A 280 25.62 10.50 -11.65
C PRO A 280 25.37 9.83 -10.29
N VAL A 281 25.04 8.53 -10.32
CA VAL A 281 24.92 7.73 -9.09
C VAL A 281 26.30 7.61 -8.46
N PRO A 282 26.45 7.80 -7.13
CA PRO A 282 27.72 7.57 -6.46
C PRO A 282 28.25 6.16 -6.72
N ARG A 283 29.54 6.04 -6.95
CA ARG A 283 30.24 4.77 -7.09
C ARG A 283 31.19 4.60 -5.91
N PRO A 284 30.98 3.61 -5.06
CA PRO A 284 31.96 3.26 -4.05
C PRO A 284 33.31 2.90 -4.68
N ALA A 285 34.42 3.26 -4.03
CA ALA A 285 35.76 3.01 -4.56
C ALA A 285 36.04 1.50 -4.78
N ASP A 286 35.40 0.65 -3.99
CA ASP A 286 35.58 -0.81 -3.95
C ASP A 286 34.70 -1.55 -4.97
N ALA A 287 33.97 -0.82 -5.84
CA ALA A 287 33.01 -1.41 -6.78
C ALA A 287 33.66 -2.30 -7.87
N ALA A 288 34.98 -2.30 -7.97
CA ALA A 288 35.72 -3.06 -9.01
C ALA A 288 35.76 -4.59 -8.73
N GLY A 289 35.56 -5.04 -7.46
CA GLY A 289 35.65 -6.46 -7.09
C GLY A 289 34.31 -7.21 -7.02
N THR A 290 33.19 -6.56 -7.32
CA THR A 290 31.84 -7.02 -6.96
C THR A 290 31.05 -7.70 -8.10
N ALA A 291 31.70 -8.13 -9.19
CA ALA A 291 31.01 -8.76 -10.32
C ALA A 291 30.30 -10.07 -9.91
N ASP A 292 30.92 -10.87 -9.05
CA ASP A 292 30.39 -12.15 -8.58
C ASP A 292 29.26 -11.98 -7.55
N GLU A 293 29.27 -10.90 -6.76
CA GLU A 293 28.25 -10.59 -5.75
C GLU A 293 26.87 -10.33 -6.38
N LEU A 294 26.85 -9.85 -7.62
CA LEU A 294 25.64 -9.54 -8.35
C LEU A 294 25.16 -10.67 -9.26
N ALA A 295 25.91 -11.78 -9.33
CA ALA A 295 25.53 -12.94 -10.15
C ALA A 295 24.24 -13.60 -9.66
N GLY A 296 24.00 -13.67 -8.33
CA GLY A 296 22.77 -14.17 -7.74
C GLY A 296 21.52 -13.37 -8.10
N LEU A 297 21.66 -12.08 -8.42
CA LEU A 297 20.57 -11.24 -8.92
C LEU A 297 20.04 -11.71 -10.28
N ALA A 298 20.88 -12.23 -11.15
CA ALA A 298 20.48 -12.73 -12.46
C ALA A 298 19.57 -13.97 -12.30
N VAL A 299 19.91 -14.85 -11.36
CA VAL A 299 19.12 -16.04 -11.03
C VAL A 299 17.76 -15.64 -10.44
N GLU A 300 17.73 -14.69 -9.52
CA GLU A 300 16.46 -14.22 -8.92
C GLU A 300 15.56 -13.51 -9.94
N ARG A 301 16.13 -12.72 -10.85
CA ARG A 301 15.39 -12.12 -11.97
C ARG A 301 14.77 -13.17 -12.89
N ALA A 302 15.55 -14.19 -13.26
CA ALA A 302 15.06 -15.28 -14.09
C ALA A 302 13.93 -16.06 -13.40
N TYR A 303 14.03 -16.30 -12.10
CA TYR A 303 12.97 -16.95 -11.31
C TYR A 303 11.70 -16.12 -11.27
N ARG A 304 11.79 -14.81 -11.03
CA ARG A 304 10.62 -13.91 -11.00
C ARG A 304 9.95 -13.74 -12.35
N ALA A 305 10.72 -13.68 -13.42
CA ALA A 305 10.18 -13.60 -14.78
C ALA A 305 9.28 -14.79 -15.11
N ARG A 306 9.59 -15.99 -14.57
CA ARG A 306 8.79 -17.22 -14.73
C ARG A 306 7.56 -17.26 -13.82
N SER A 307 7.48 -16.41 -12.80
CA SER A 307 6.39 -16.42 -11.82
C SER A 307 5.19 -15.57 -12.22
N GLY A 308 5.05 -15.19 -13.48
CA GLY A 308 3.88 -14.49 -14.02
C GLY A 308 2.57 -15.30 -13.79
N GLY A 309 1.49 -14.62 -13.38
CA GLY A 309 0.18 -15.26 -13.12
C GLY A 309 -0.26 -15.17 -11.66
N ALA A 310 0.19 -14.17 -10.91
CA ALA A 310 -0.16 -13.97 -9.50
C ALA A 310 -1.69 -13.93 -9.24
N LEU A 311 -2.47 -13.36 -10.16
CA LEU A 311 -3.93 -13.30 -10.07
C LEU A 311 -4.58 -14.70 -10.15
N LEU A 312 -4.12 -15.54 -11.08
CA LEU A 312 -4.66 -16.90 -11.25
C LEU A 312 -4.25 -17.83 -10.10
N ARG A 313 -3.11 -17.57 -9.45
CA ARG A 313 -2.63 -18.34 -8.29
C ARG A 313 -3.19 -17.83 -6.95
N GLY A 314 -3.78 -16.64 -6.92
CA GLY A 314 -4.26 -15.98 -5.69
C GLY A 314 -5.52 -16.59 -5.09
N PHE A 315 -6.27 -17.43 -5.83
CA PHE A 315 -7.59 -17.93 -5.44
C PHE A 315 -7.76 -19.46 -5.39
N PRO A 316 -6.74 -20.28 -5.00
CA PRO A 316 -6.99 -21.70 -4.78
C PRO A 316 -7.94 -21.90 -3.59
N PRO A 317 -8.68 -23.02 -3.54
CA PRO A 317 -9.43 -23.40 -2.34
C PRO A 317 -8.50 -23.42 -1.12
N GLY A 318 -8.84 -22.64 -0.08
CA GLY A 318 -7.97 -22.46 1.09
C GLY A 318 -7.06 -21.23 1.07
N SER A 319 -7.09 -20.41 0.01
CA SER A 319 -6.35 -19.14 -0.05
C SER A 319 -6.64 -18.26 1.18
N PRO A 320 -5.63 -17.61 1.78
CA PRO A 320 -5.81 -16.68 2.89
C PRO A 320 -6.61 -15.43 2.47
N LEU A 321 -6.78 -15.18 1.17
CA LEU A 321 -7.55 -14.05 0.65
C LEU A 321 -9.08 -14.29 0.74
N LEU A 322 -9.55 -15.54 0.65
CA LEU A 322 -10.98 -15.85 0.67
C LEU A 322 -11.70 -15.36 1.94
N PRO A 323 -11.18 -15.58 3.17
CA PRO A 323 -11.79 -15.02 4.38
C PRO A 323 -11.86 -13.49 4.39
N ILE A 324 -10.83 -12.82 3.85
CA ILE A 324 -10.77 -11.36 3.76
C ILE A 324 -11.83 -10.84 2.77
N MET A 325 -11.95 -11.50 1.62
CA MET A 325 -12.98 -11.18 0.61
C MET A 325 -14.39 -11.40 1.16
N LEU A 326 -14.63 -12.52 1.85
CA LEU A 326 -15.93 -12.83 2.44
C LEU A 326 -16.31 -11.80 3.52
N ARG A 327 -15.35 -11.43 4.40
CA ARG A 327 -15.55 -10.37 5.39
C ARG A 327 -15.91 -9.05 4.73
N SER A 328 -15.21 -8.70 3.64
CA SER A 328 -15.49 -7.48 2.88
C SER A 328 -16.87 -7.51 2.23
N ALA A 329 -17.25 -8.63 1.60
CA ALA A 329 -18.56 -8.80 0.97
C ALA A 329 -19.71 -8.64 1.99
N VAL A 330 -19.63 -9.39 3.10
CA VAL A 330 -20.67 -9.36 4.15
C VAL A 330 -20.76 -7.98 4.81
N GLY A 331 -19.61 -7.39 5.17
CA GLY A 331 -19.60 -6.07 5.82
C GLY A 331 -20.10 -4.95 4.90
N CYS A 332 -19.73 -4.97 3.62
CA CYS A 332 -20.22 -4.01 2.63
C CYS A 332 -21.71 -4.18 2.33
N ALA A 333 -22.20 -5.44 2.21
CA ALA A 333 -23.61 -5.71 1.99
C ALA A 333 -24.47 -5.23 3.18
N LEU A 334 -24.06 -5.61 4.40
CA LEU A 334 -24.77 -5.17 5.62
C LEU A 334 -24.79 -3.65 5.75
N ALA A 335 -23.65 -2.98 5.50
CA ALA A 335 -23.61 -1.51 5.54
C ALA A 335 -24.56 -0.88 4.52
N GLY A 336 -24.60 -1.38 3.29
CA GLY A 336 -25.50 -0.89 2.26
C GLY A 336 -26.98 -1.14 2.60
N TYR A 337 -27.32 -2.34 3.07
CA TYR A 337 -28.71 -2.66 3.42
C TYR A 337 -29.20 -1.89 4.66
N VAL A 338 -28.36 -1.72 5.69
CA VAL A 338 -28.72 -0.90 6.86
C VAL A 338 -28.93 0.55 6.45
N SER A 339 -28.03 1.12 5.65
CA SER A 339 -28.17 2.48 5.12
C SER A 339 -29.49 2.64 4.34
N TYR A 340 -29.78 1.71 3.44
CA TYR A 340 -31.03 1.71 2.67
C TYR A 340 -32.26 1.59 3.56
N ALA A 341 -32.25 0.71 4.57
CA ALA A 341 -33.35 0.53 5.52
C ALA A 341 -33.60 1.77 6.39
N LEU A 342 -32.57 2.60 6.61
CA LEU A 342 -32.69 3.90 7.28
C LEU A 342 -33.23 5.02 6.37
N GLY A 343 -33.55 4.71 5.10
CA GLY A 343 -34.09 5.67 4.15
C GLY A 343 -33.07 6.63 3.56
N VAL A 344 -31.76 6.32 3.65
CA VAL A 344 -30.70 7.14 3.07
C VAL A 344 -30.69 6.99 1.54
N GLY A 345 -30.69 8.10 0.83
CA GLY A 345 -30.82 8.10 -0.64
C GLY A 345 -29.65 7.52 -1.42
N ARG A 346 -28.47 7.34 -0.78
CA ARG A 346 -27.23 6.94 -1.45
C ARG A 346 -26.47 5.85 -0.70
N PRO A 347 -27.01 4.63 -0.54
CA PRO A 347 -26.43 3.56 0.29
C PRO A 347 -25.03 3.11 -0.16
N TYR A 348 -24.59 3.46 -1.39
CA TYR A 348 -23.24 3.18 -1.85
C TYR A 348 -22.15 3.88 -1.02
N TRP A 349 -22.43 5.01 -0.38
CA TRP A 349 -21.47 5.65 0.50
C TRP A 349 -21.18 4.82 1.75
N ALA A 350 -22.17 4.11 2.27
CA ALA A 350 -21.97 3.18 3.38
C ALA A 350 -21.12 1.98 2.95
N ILE A 351 -21.36 1.43 1.74
CA ILE A 351 -20.53 0.36 1.14
C ILE A 351 -19.08 0.82 1.05
N VAL A 352 -18.82 2.00 0.47
CA VAL A 352 -17.46 2.57 0.32
C VAL A 352 -16.81 2.81 1.67
N THR A 353 -17.57 3.28 2.66
CA THR A 353 -17.04 3.52 4.01
C THR A 353 -16.64 2.21 4.66
N ALA A 354 -17.49 1.19 4.64
CA ALA A 354 -17.18 -0.14 5.15
C ALA A 354 -15.95 -0.75 4.45
N ALA A 355 -15.88 -0.69 3.11
CA ALA A 355 -14.74 -1.18 2.34
C ALA A 355 -13.43 -0.47 2.68
N SER A 356 -13.48 0.83 3.04
CA SER A 356 -12.31 1.66 3.29
C SER A 356 -11.66 1.42 4.65
N ILE A 357 -12.41 0.95 5.64
CA ILE A 357 -11.92 0.77 7.00
C ILE A 357 -11.30 -0.60 7.25
N PHE A 358 -11.63 -1.62 6.46
CA PHE A 358 -11.06 -2.96 6.62
C PHE A 358 -9.55 -2.96 6.42
N GLN A 359 -8.82 -3.24 7.51
CA GLN A 359 -7.37 -3.35 7.56
C GLN A 359 -6.94 -4.77 7.96
N ALA A 360 -5.63 -4.99 8.05
CA ALA A 360 -5.05 -6.28 8.39
C ALA A 360 -5.50 -6.81 9.76
N ASN A 361 -5.73 -5.91 10.72
CA ASN A 361 -6.17 -6.26 12.08
C ASN A 361 -7.22 -5.28 12.61
N ILE A 362 -7.83 -5.63 13.77
CA ILE A 362 -8.93 -4.85 14.36
C ILE A 362 -8.48 -3.48 14.87
N THR A 363 -7.28 -3.36 15.44
CA THR A 363 -6.75 -2.09 15.93
C THR A 363 -6.56 -1.09 14.81
N LEU A 364 -5.99 -1.54 13.68
CA LEU A 364 -5.85 -0.72 12.48
C LEU A 364 -7.22 -0.39 11.85
N THR A 365 -8.15 -1.34 11.86
CA THR A 365 -9.54 -1.12 11.39
C THR A 365 -10.24 -0.07 12.23
N TRP A 366 -10.14 -0.16 13.57
CA TRP A 366 -10.65 0.85 14.50
C TRP A 366 -10.07 2.23 14.24
N SER A 367 -8.73 2.30 14.22
CA SER A 367 -8.01 3.57 13.96
C SER A 367 -8.45 4.19 12.64
N ARG A 368 -8.56 3.38 11.60
CA ARG A 368 -9.02 3.81 10.26
C ARG A 368 -10.49 4.26 10.29
N GLY A 369 -11.35 3.55 11.03
CA GLY A 369 -12.76 3.90 11.21
C GLY A 369 -12.93 5.26 11.89
N VAL A 370 -12.27 5.49 13.03
CA VAL A 370 -12.30 6.77 13.73
C VAL A 370 -11.76 7.91 12.85
N GLN A 371 -10.63 7.72 12.20
CA GLN A 371 -10.06 8.71 11.27
C GLN A 371 -11.00 8.99 10.09
N ARG A 372 -11.70 7.97 9.57
CA ARG A 372 -12.67 8.11 8.49
C ARG A 372 -13.87 8.93 8.93
N VAL A 373 -14.46 8.61 10.09
CA VAL A 373 -15.61 9.35 10.63
C VAL A 373 -15.21 10.80 10.89
N PHE A 374 -14.13 11.04 11.62
CA PHE A 374 -13.69 12.40 11.94
C PHE A 374 -13.38 13.21 10.66
N GLY A 375 -12.60 12.65 9.75
CA GLY A 375 -12.26 13.32 8.49
C GLY A 375 -13.47 13.59 7.60
N ASN A 376 -14.47 12.68 7.56
CA ASN A 376 -15.71 12.93 6.84
C ASN A 376 -16.56 14.04 7.47
N LEU A 377 -16.71 14.05 8.79
CA LEU A 377 -17.49 15.10 9.47
C LEU A 377 -16.90 16.49 9.20
N VAL A 378 -15.59 16.64 9.36
CA VAL A 378 -14.89 17.89 9.03
C VAL A 378 -14.99 18.20 7.54
N GLY A 379 -14.86 17.19 6.67
CA GLY A 379 -14.97 17.34 5.21
C GLY A 379 -16.36 17.74 4.76
N VAL A 380 -17.43 17.23 5.38
CA VAL A 380 -18.82 17.65 5.11
C VAL A 380 -19.03 19.10 5.56
N ALA A 381 -18.54 19.48 6.72
CA ALA A 381 -18.60 20.88 7.17
C ALA A 381 -17.87 21.81 6.17
N LEU A 382 -16.72 21.39 5.67
CA LEU A 382 -15.96 22.12 4.66
C LEU A 382 -16.70 22.18 3.31
N PHE A 383 -17.40 21.09 2.89
CA PHE A 383 -18.24 21.08 1.70
C PHE A 383 -19.38 22.12 1.83
N VAL A 384 -20.11 22.11 2.94
CA VAL A 384 -21.19 23.07 3.19
C VAL A 384 -20.67 24.52 3.16
N ALA A 385 -19.50 24.79 3.75
CA ALA A 385 -18.88 26.12 3.74
C ALA A 385 -18.47 26.57 2.34
N ILE A 386 -18.06 25.64 1.46
CA ILE A 386 -17.57 25.94 0.11
C ILE A 386 -18.68 25.87 -0.96
N ALA A 387 -19.82 25.27 -0.66
CA ALA A 387 -20.94 25.12 -1.60
C ALA A 387 -21.36 26.46 -2.26
N PRO A 388 -21.46 27.60 -1.55
CA PRO A 388 -21.77 28.87 -2.19
C PRO A 388 -20.77 29.28 -3.27
N LEU A 389 -19.48 28.99 -3.06
CA LEU A 389 -18.41 29.29 -4.02
C LEU A 389 -18.49 28.31 -5.23
N SER A 390 -18.64 27.02 -4.97
CA SER A 390 -18.70 26.00 -6.05
C SER A 390 -19.95 26.14 -6.91
N HIS A 391 -21.05 26.67 -6.37
CA HIS A 391 -22.31 26.90 -7.06
C HIS A 391 -22.37 28.21 -7.87
N LEU A 392 -21.35 29.08 -7.82
CA LEU A 392 -21.30 30.30 -8.63
C LEU A 392 -21.39 29.99 -10.12
N ASN A 393 -20.64 28.98 -10.58
CA ASN A 393 -20.67 28.49 -11.96
C ASN A 393 -19.91 27.16 -12.08
N GLN A 394 -20.03 26.52 -13.23
CA GLN A 394 -19.38 25.22 -13.50
C GLN A 394 -17.84 25.27 -13.44
N ALA A 395 -17.23 26.42 -13.77
CA ALA A 395 -15.77 26.58 -13.66
C ALA A 395 -15.31 26.59 -12.19
N ALA A 396 -16.06 27.30 -11.31
CA ALA A 396 -15.79 27.29 -9.88
C ALA A 396 -15.93 25.88 -9.29
N LEU A 397 -16.96 25.12 -9.70
CA LEU A 397 -17.17 23.73 -9.32
C LEU A 397 -15.95 22.85 -9.68
N VAL A 398 -15.48 22.94 -10.93
CA VAL A 398 -14.30 22.18 -11.41
C VAL A 398 -13.04 22.58 -10.64
N LEU A 399 -12.80 23.88 -10.44
CA LEU A 399 -11.62 24.35 -9.70
C LEU A 399 -11.63 23.91 -8.24
N CYS A 400 -12.76 23.99 -7.55
CA CYS A 400 -12.90 23.47 -6.19
C CYS A 400 -12.62 21.95 -6.13
N CYS A 401 -13.17 21.18 -7.07
CA CYS A 401 -12.95 19.74 -7.15
C CYS A 401 -11.45 19.42 -7.34
N LEU A 402 -10.75 20.11 -8.24
CA LEU A 402 -9.32 19.93 -8.49
C LEU A 402 -8.47 20.36 -7.30
N ALA A 403 -8.83 21.45 -6.62
CA ALA A 403 -8.13 21.91 -5.42
C ALA A 403 -8.23 20.88 -4.28
N PHE A 404 -9.42 20.32 -4.06
CA PHE A 404 -9.59 19.26 -3.07
C PHE A 404 -8.90 17.96 -3.47
N ASN A 405 -8.85 17.63 -4.74
CA ASN A 405 -8.11 16.48 -5.23
C ASN A 405 -6.59 16.64 -4.97
N PHE A 406 -6.04 17.83 -5.23
CA PHE A 406 -4.66 18.15 -4.87
C PHE A 406 -4.43 18.07 -3.35
N GLY A 407 -5.30 18.69 -2.56
CA GLY A 407 -5.23 18.71 -1.10
C GLY A 407 -5.29 17.30 -0.49
N ALA A 408 -6.14 16.44 -1.02
CA ALA A 408 -6.26 15.06 -0.59
C ALA A 408 -4.91 14.32 -0.68
N GLU A 409 -4.23 14.40 -1.82
CA GLU A 409 -2.94 13.74 -2.02
C GLU A 409 -1.78 14.41 -1.27
N ALA A 410 -1.84 15.73 -1.08
CA ALA A 410 -0.85 16.44 -0.30
C ALA A 410 -0.91 16.08 1.20
N LEU A 411 -2.10 15.79 1.72
CA LEU A 411 -2.35 15.64 3.14
C LEU A 411 -2.46 14.18 3.60
N ILE A 412 -2.89 13.25 2.72
CA ILE A 412 -3.12 11.85 3.09
C ILE A 412 -1.85 11.16 3.62
N GLY A 413 -0.68 11.58 3.16
CA GLY A 413 0.61 11.08 3.64
C GLY A 413 0.95 11.49 5.08
N ARG A 414 0.36 12.58 5.60
CA ARG A 414 0.55 13.06 6.97
C ARG A 414 -0.33 12.33 7.97
N ASN A 415 -1.58 12.18 7.62
CA ASN A 415 -2.54 11.32 8.32
C ASN A 415 -3.76 11.09 7.44
N TYR A 416 -4.36 9.91 7.54
CA TYR A 416 -5.51 9.53 6.72
C TYR A 416 -6.72 10.44 6.90
N TRP A 417 -7.00 10.92 8.13
CA TRP A 417 -8.15 11.80 8.37
C TRP A 417 -8.03 13.13 7.62
N LEU A 418 -6.81 13.70 7.52
CA LEU A 418 -6.57 14.92 6.75
C LEU A 418 -6.85 14.73 5.26
N GLY A 419 -6.39 13.62 4.68
CA GLY A 419 -6.75 13.28 3.30
C GLY A 419 -8.26 13.14 3.14
N THR A 420 -8.95 12.51 4.09
CA THR A 420 -10.40 12.33 4.08
C THR A 420 -11.16 13.66 4.15
N VAL A 421 -10.65 14.67 4.88
CA VAL A 421 -11.21 16.03 4.91
C VAL A 421 -11.30 16.64 3.50
N CYS A 422 -10.32 16.38 2.63
CA CYS A 422 -10.34 16.86 1.24
C CYS A 422 -11.08 15.90 0.30
N VAL A 423 -10.97 14.58 0.49
CA VAL A 423 -11.65 13.58 -0.35
C VAL A 423 -13.17 13.72 -0.24
N THR A 424 -13.71 14.07 0.93
CA THR A 424 -15.16 14.17 1.14
C THR A 424 -15.80 15.27 0.30
N PRO A 425 -15.39 16.54 0.37
CA PRO A 425 -15.94 17.57 -0.51
C PRO A 425 -15.65 17.30 -1.99
N MET A 426 -14.46 16.82 -2.35
CA MET A 426 -14.17 16.41 -3.73
C MET A 426 -15.20 15.41 -4.26
N ALA A 427 -15.50 14.37 -3.48
CA ALA A 427 -16.43 13.32 -3.89
C ALA A 427 -17.87 13.83 -4.01
N LEU A 428 -18.29 14.76 -3.15
CA LEU A 428 -19.60 15.40 -3.21
C LEU A 428 -19.70 16.33 -4.44
N LEU A 429 -18.69 17.15 -4.71
CA LEU A 429 -18.64 18.02 -5.88
C LEU A 429 -18.67 17.25 -7.21
N ILE A 430 -18.05 16.06 -7.29
CA ILE A 430 -18.14 15.21 -8.49
C ILE A 430 -19.58 14.80 -8.79
N THR A 431 -20.41 14.56 -7.77
CA THR A 431 -21.82 14.20 -7.97
C THR A 431 -22.66 15.37 -8.50
N GLU A 432 -22.16 16.60 -8.40
CA GLU A 432 -22.82 17.82 -8.88
C GLU A 432 -22.44 18.21 -10.32
N PHE A 433 -21.54 17.48 -10.97
CA PHE A 433 -21.18 17.77 -12.37
C PHE A 433 -22.36 17.65 -13.34
N GLY A 434 -23.33 16.79 -13.04
CA GLY A 434 -24.55 16.67 -13.85
C GLY A 434 -25.57 17.78 -13.58
N HIS A 435 -25.78 18.12 -12.33
CA HIS A 435 -26.66 19.20 -11.86
C HIS A 435 -26.36 19.51 -10.39
N PHE A 436 -26.54 20.76 -9.99
CA PHE A 436 -26.44 21.16 -8.60
C PHE A 436 -27.52 20.50 -7.77
N GLN A 437 -27.18 20.03 -6.60
CA GLN A 437 -28.03 19.31 -5.68
C GLN A 437 -28.24 20.09 -4.37
N ASN A 438 -29.21 19.66 -3.58
CA ASN A 438 -29.42 20.24 -2.26
C ASN A 438 -28.24 19.91 -1.34
N THR A 439 -27.47 20.95 -0.97
CA THR A 439 -26.25 20.82 -0.13
C THR A 439 -26.57 20.15 1.21
N GLY A 440 -27.73 20.47 1.82
CA GLY A 440 -28.12 19.92 3.12
C GLY A 440 -28.42 18.42 3.05
N GLU A 441 -29.14 17.98 2.03
CA GLU A 441 -29.44 16.55 1.80
C GLU A 441 -28.16 15.75 1.51
N LEU A 442 -27.28 16.27 0.64
CA LEU A 442 -25.99 15.65 0.34
C LEU A 442 -25.13 15.51 1.61
N ALA A 443 -25.10 16.55 2.43
CA ALA A 443 -24.35 16.59 3.67
C ALA A 443 -24.90 15.56 4.68
N LEU A 444 -26.22 15.51 4.86
CA LEU A 444 -26.88 14.59 5.78
C LEU A 444 -26.68 13.13 5.36
N ASP A 445 -26.98 12.81 4.11
CA ASP A 445 -26.76 11.47 3.55
C ASP A 445 -25.32 11.03 3.79
N ARG A 446 -24.36 11.92 3.52
CA ARG A 446 -22.94 11.60 3.70
C ARG A 446 -22.53 11.33 5.13
N VAL A 447 -23.08 12.08 6.09
CA VAL A 447 -22.84 11.87 7.53
C VAL A 447 -23.43 10.54 7.98
N VAL A 448 -24.70 10.29 7.66
CA VAL A 448 -25.39 9.06 8.09
C VAL A 448 -24.70 7.82 7.50
N ASP A 449 -24.43 7.82 6.20
CA ASP A 449 -23.74 6.71 5.51
C ASP A 449 -22.33 6.45 6.07
N THR A 450 -21.63 7.51 6.45
CA THR A 450 -20.31 7.35 7.09
C THR A 450 -20.41 6.69 8.45
N LEU A 451 -21.37 7.10 9.27
CA LEU A 451 -21.58 6.53 10.60
C LEU A 451 -22.06 5.07 10.50
N VAL A 452 -23.03 4.80 9.64
CA VAL A 452 -23.54 3.44 9.39
C VAL A 452 -22.43 2.54 8.85
N GLY A 453 -21.74 2.98 7.80
CA GLY A 453 -20.67 2.20 7.18
C GLY A 453 -19.51 1.92 8.13
N ALA A 454 -19.15 2.89 8.98
CA ALA A 454 -18.11 2.71 9.99
C ALA A 454 -18.57 1.76 11.11
N ALA A 455 -19.76 1.94 11.66
CA ALA A 455 -20.28 1.11 12.73
C ALA A 455 -20.44 -0.36 12.30
N VAL A 456 -21.11 -0.58 11.14
CA VAL A 456 -21.30 -1.93 10.57
C VAL A 456 -19.98 -2.55 10.17
N GLY A 457 -19.08 -1.78 9.57
CA GLY A 457 -17.76 -2.28 9.15
C GLY A 457 -16.89 -2.70 10.35
N ILE A 458 -16.87 -1.92 11.43
CA ILE A 458 -16.18 -2.28 12.68
C ILE A 458 -16.81 -3.53 13.30
N LEU A 459 -18.15 -3.59 13.37
CA LEU A 459 -18.86 -4.76 13.88
C LEU A 459 -18.54 -6.02 13.08
N ALA A 460 -18.56 -5.93 11.74
CA ALA A 460 -18.18 -7.04 10.87
C ALA A 460 -16.71 -7.47 11.08
N ALA A 461 -15.81 -6.51 11.30
CA ALA A 461 -14.40 -6.82 11.58
C ALA A 461 -14.21 -7.53 12.93
N VAL A 462 -15.05 -7.22 13.94
CA VAL A 462 -15.05 -7.88 15.25
C VAL A 462 -15.63 -9.29 15.15
N LEU A 463 -16.77 -9.45 14.46
CA LEU A 463 -17.48 -10.74 14.35
C LEU A 463 -16.73 -11.76 13.47
N VAL A 464 -16.14 -11.28 12.38
CA VAL A 464 -15.36 -12.14 11.46
C VAL A 464 -13.87 -12.03 11.80
N THR A 465 -13.51 -12.47 13.01
CA THR A 465 -12.12 -12.46 13.49
C THR A 465 -11.24 -13.41 12.70
N ASN A 466 -10.05 -12.99 12.35
CA ASN A 466 -9.06 -13.84 11.67
C ASN A 466 -8.42 -14.82 12.65
N ARG A 467 -9.09 -15.95 12.90
CA ARG A 467 -8.57 -17.03 13.78
C ARG A 467 -7.27 -17.67 13.26
N ARG A 468 -6.90 -17.41 12.00
CA ARG A 468 -5.68 -17.92 11.36
C ARG A 468 -4.45 -17.06 11.59
N ALA A 469 -4.57 -15.88 12.22
CA ALA A 469 -3.43 -15.00 12.45
C ALA A 469 -2.29 -15.70 13.23
N THR A 470 -2.64 -16.54 14.21
CA THR A 470 -1.65 -17.29 14.98
C THR A 470 -0.96 -18.39 14.15
N SER A 471 -1.68 -19.08 13.26
CA SER A 471 -1.08 -20.08 12.37
C SER A 471 -0.15 -19.44 11.34
N LEU A 472 -0.49 -18.24 10.85
CA LEU A 472 0.37 -17.50 9.91
C LEU A 472 1.72 -17.11 10.53
N ILE A 473 1.76 -16.81 11.83
CA ILE A 473 3.04 -16.57 12.53
C ILE A 473 3.85 -17.84 12.60
N GLY A 474 3.23 -18.99 12.94
CA GLY A 474 3.90 -20.29 12.94
C GLY A 474 4.48 -20.65 11.57
N ASP A 475 3.72 -20.40 10.50
CA ASP A 475 4.17 -20.64 9.12
C ASP A 475 5.34 -19.72 8.75
N ALA A 476 5.28 -18.44 9.14
CA ALA A 476 6.35 -17.48 8.90
C ALA A 476 7.62 -17.80 9.71
N LEU A 477 7.49 -18.24 10.97
CA LEU A 477 8.61 -18.73 11.79
C LEU A 477 9.25 -19.97 11.14
N ALA A 478 8.45 -20.93 10.72
CA ALA A 478 8.93 -22.14 10.02
C ALA A 478 9.61 -21.79 8.69
N ALA A 479 9.09 -20.84 7.93
CA ALA A 479 9.72 -20.35 6.70
C ALA A 479 11.06 -19.65 6.98
N THR A 480 11.14 -18.85 8.03
CA THR A 480 12.38 -18.19 8.46
C THR A 480 13.42 -19.21 8.91
N ALA A 481 13.02 -20.18 9.72
CA ALA A 481 13.91 -21.26 10.17
C ALA A 481 14.46 -22.09 8.99
N ARG A 482 13.62 -22.44 8.02
CA ARG A 482 14.09 -23.14 6.80
C ARG A 482 15.07 -22.29 6.00
N ALA A 483 14.76 -21.00 5.77
CA ALA A 483 15.65 -20.11 5.04
C ALA A 483 16.98 -19.89 5.76
N GLN A 484 16.95 -19.86 7.09
CA GLN A 484 18.15 -19.80 7.92
C GLN A 484 18.99 -21.06 7.80
N ALA A 485 18.39 -22.24 7.96
CA ALA A 485 19.09 -23.53 7.82
C ALA A 485 19.74 -23.69 6.43
N GLU A 486 19.06 -23.25 5.36
CA GLU A 486 19.60 -23.24 4.01
C GLU A 486 20.81 -22.28 3.87
N ALA A 487 20.76 -21.11 4.54
CA ALA A 487 21.88 -20.17 4.54
C ALA A 487 23.06 -20.68 5.38
N ASP A 488 22.80 -21.28 6.55
CA ASP A 488 23.82 -21.87 7.41
C ASP A 488 24.51 -23.06 6.72
N ALA A 489 23.75 -23.91 6.00
CA ALA A 489 24.32 -25.00 5.20
C ALA A 489 25.24 -24.48 4.08
N ALA A 490 24.83 -23.40 3.41
CA ALA A 490 25.68 -22.76 2.38
C ALA A 490 26.94 -22.13 2.98
N LEU A 491 26.86 -21.58 4.19
CA LEU A 491 28.03 -21.05 4.92
C LEU A 491 29.00 -22.14 5.34
N ALA A 492 28.51 -23.31 5.71
CA ALA A 492 29.34 -24.43 6.13
C ALA A 492 30.06 -25.14 4.97
N ALA A 493 29.58 -24.97 3.74
CA ALA A 493 30.21 -25.57 2.56
C ALA A 493 31.53 -24.86 2.23
N PRO A 494 32.67 -25.57 2.15
CA PRO A 494 33.99 -24.97 1.89
C PRO A 494 34.05 -24.23 0.54
N ASP A 495 33.41 -24.83 -0.49
CA ASP A 495 33.38 -24.37 -1.88
C ASP A 495 32.03 -23.77 -2.26
N ALA A 496 31.37 -23.08 -1.31
CA ALA A 496 30.08 -22.46 -1.58
C ALA A 496 30.20 -21.44 -2.72
N ASP A 497 29.48 -21.67 -3.81
CA ASP A 497 29.35 -20.74 -4.92
C ASP A 497 28.77 -19.40 -4.43
N PRO A 498 29.45 -18.26 -4.69
CA PRO A 498 28.97 -16.92 -4.30
C PRO A 498 27.53 -16.64 -4.71
N VAL A 499 27.10 -17.12 -5.89
CA VAL A 499 25.73 -16.99 -6.40
C VAL A 499 24.70 -17.67 -5.50
N THR A 500 25.04 -18.90 -5.06
CA THR A 500 24.20 -19.68 -4.17
C THR A 500 24.10 -19.01 -2.80
N LEU A 501 25.21 -18.54 -2.25
CA LEU A 501 25.25 -17.87 -0.95
C LEU A 501 24.43 -16.57 -0.96
N GLU A 502 24.55 -15.76 -2.02
CA GLU A 502 23.74 -14.56 -2.19
C GLU A 502 22.25 -14.89 -2.30
N GLY A 503 21.88 -15.89 -3.09
CA GLY A 503 20.50 -16.35 -3.23
C GLY A 503 19.89 -16.78 -1.88
N ARG A 504 20.64 -17.50 -1.04
CA ARG A 504 20.21 -17.91 0.30
C ARG A 504 20.08 -16.72 1.24
N ARG A 505 21.03 -15.77 1.21
CA ARG A 505 20.99 -14.51 1.96
C ARG A 505 19.71 -13.73 1.66
N ARG A 506 19.37 -13.57 0.38
CA ARG A 506 18.16 -12.84 -0.07
C ARG A 506 16.87 -13.52 0.36
N ARG A 507 16.80 -14.85 0.30
CA ARG A 507 15.64 -15.59 0.79
C ARG A 507 15.46 -15.39 2.30
N LEU A 508 16.53 -15.48 3.07
CA LEU A 508 16.48 -15.24 4.51
C LEU A 508 16.04 -13.81 4.85
N THR A 509 16.55 -12.81 4.13
CA THR A 509 16.10 -11.42 4.29
C THR A 509 14.59 -11.28 3.97
N GLY A 510 14.13 -11.90 2.89
CA GLY A 510 12.71 -11.90 2.53
C GLY A 510 11.83 -12.57 3.59
N ALA A 511 12.26 -13.71 4.11
CA ALA A 511 11.54 -14.43 5.17
C ALA A 511 11.45 -13.62 6.48
N LEU A 512 12.53 -12.92 6.86
CA LEU A 512 12.53 -12.02 8.02
C LEU A 512 11.57 -10.84 7.88
N VAL A 513 11.53 -10.22 6.70
CA VAL A 513 10.59 -9.12 6.42
C VAL A 513 9.15 -9.63 6.49
N GLU A 514 8.86 -10.81 5.92
CA GLU A 514 7.53 -11.41 5.97
C GLU A 514 7.13 -11.82 7.40
N LEU A 515 8.06 -12.38 8.19
CA LEU A 515 7.83 -12.68 9.61
C LEU A 515 7.45 -11.40 10.36
N ARG A 516 8.18 -10.31 10.18
CA ARG A 516 7.88 -9.04 10.83
C ARG A 516 6.53 -8.49 10.43
N ASN A 517 6.22 -8.47 9.14
CA ASN A 517 4.91 -8.03 8.63
C ASN A 517 3.76 -8.86 9.22
N THR A 518 3.96 -10.18 9.34
CA THR A 518 2.96 -11.10 9.89
C THR A 518 2.75 -10.85 11.39
N VAL A 519 3.83 -10.64 12.14
CA VAL A 519 3.78 -10.30 13.58
C VAL A 519 3.10 -8.94 13.80
N ASP A 520 3.45 -7.92 13.00
CA ASP A 520 2.86 -6.59 13.09
C ASP A 520 1.36 -6.64 12.75
N ALA A 521 0.97 -7.42 11.73
CA ALA A 521 -0.44 -7.65 11.40
C ALA A 521 -1.20 -8.37 12.53
N ALA A 522 -0.58 -9.36 13.16
CA ALA A 522 -1.19 -10.11 14.25
C ALA A 522 -1.25 -9.32 15.56
N SER A 523 -0.29 -8.44 15.83
CA SER A 523 -0.16 -7.69 17.09
C SER A 523 -1.35 -6.76 17.41
N GLY A 524 -2.18 -6.43 16.43
CA GLY A 524 -3.35 -5.57 16.58
C GLY A 524 -4.70 -6.31 16.67
N GLU A 525 -4.73 -7.64 16.77
CA GLU A 525 -5.99 -8.40 16.90
C GLU A 525 -6.50 -8.36 18.35
N TRP A 526 -7.81 -8.17 18.53
CA TRP A 526 -8.41 -7.97 19.86
C TRP A 526 -8.42 -9.23 20.74
N TRP A 527 -8.57 -10.40 20.12
CA TRP A 527 -8.69 -11.69 20.81
C TRP A 527 -7.38 -12.47 20.80
N GLN A 528 -6.26 -11.85 21.13
CA GLN A 528 -4.98 -12.54 21.08
C GLN A 528 -4.80 -13.56 22.20
N ARG A 529 -4.44 -14.79 21.81
CA ARG A 529 -3.50 -15.60 22.60
C ARG A 529 -2.19 -14.83 22.63
N ALA A 530 -1.45 -14.91 23.75
CA ALA A 530 -0.14 -14.28 23.83
C ALA A 530 0.66 -14.62 22.55
N LEU A 531 1.09 -13.59 21.83
CA LEU A 531 1.97 -13.79 20.68
C LEU A 531 3.26 -14.47 21.18
N PRO A 532 3.87 -15.36 20.40
CA PRO A 532 5.13 -15.98 20.72
C PRO A 532 6.28 -14.97 20.53
N GLN A 533 6.21 -13.82 21.25
CA GLN A 533 7.16 -12.72 21.10
C GLN A 533 8.59 -13.14 21.36
N GLN A 534 8.80 -14.03 22.33
CA GLN A 534 10.12 -14.54 22.66
C GLN A 534 10.68 -15.43 21.54
N GLU A 535 9.85 -16.30 20.96
CA GLU A 535 10.25 -17.15 19.84
C GLU A 535 10.58 -16.31 18.60
N VAL A 536 9.75 -15.29 18.30
CA VAL A 536 9.99 -14.35 17.20
C VAL A 536 11.29 -13.60 17.40
N LEU A 537 11.55 -13.07 18.61
CA LEU A 537 12.77 -12.34 18.91
C LEU A 537 14.02 -13.22 18.75
N LEU A 538 13.96 -14.45 19.25
CA LEU A 538 15.06 -15.42 19.12
C LEU A 538 15.31 -15.79 17.66
N ALA A 539 14.24 -16.03 16.87
CA ALA A 539 14.33 -16.32 15.45
C ALA A 539 14.93 -15.13 14.68
N GLU A 540 14.47 -13.90 14.94
CA GLU A 540 15.03 -12.68 14.33
C GLU A 540 16.52 -12.52 14.67
N GLN A 541 16.91 -12.70 15.93
CA GLN A 541 18.31 -12.59 16.35
C GLN A 541 19.20 -13.65 15.71
N ALA A 542 18.74 -14.90 15.64
CA ALA A 542 19.47 -16.00 15.02
C ALA A 542 19.66 -15.75 13.51
N ALA A 543 18.57 -15.42 12.80
CA ALA A 543 18.60 -15.15 11.38
C ALA A 543 19.49 -13.94 11.02
N HIS A 544 19.47 -12.88 11.85
CA HIS A 544 20.36 -11.74 11.65
C HIS A 544 21.84 -12.08 11.86
N ARG A 545 22.16 -12.99 12.79
CA ARG A 545 23.54 -13.50 12.95
C ARG A 545 24.01 -14.27 11.71
N THR A 546 23.14 -15.11 11.15
CA THR A 546 23.41 -15.84 9.91
C THR A 546 23.61 -14.86 8.74
N LEU A 547 22.75 -13.81 8.60
CA LEU A 547 22.95 -12.76 7.60
C LEU A 547 24.30 -12.05 7.75
N ALA A 548 24.69 -11.70 8.97
CA ALA A 548 25.99 -11.08 9.21
C ALA A 548 27.16 -12.01 8.85
N ALA A 549 27.02 -13.33 9.09
CA ALA A 549 28.01 -14.32 8.70
C ALA A 549 28.13 -14.46 7.18
N THR A 550 26.99 -14.45 6.44
CA THR A 550 27.02 -14.48 4.97
C THR A 550 27.70 -13.24 4.38
N VAL A 551 27.44 -12.05 4.94
CA VAL A 551 28.09 -10.80 4.52
C VAL A 551 29.60 -10.85 4.74
N ARG A 552 30.04 -11.38 5.91
CA ARG A 552 31.49 -11.55 6.21
C ARG A 552 32.15 -12.57 5.28
N ARG A 553 31.50 -13.71 5.03
CA ARG A 553 32.01 -14.75 4.14
C ARG A 553 32.20 -14.25 2.70
N GLN A 554 31.31 -13.39 2.24
CA GLN A 554 31.37 -12.76 0.91
C GLN A 554 32.40 -11.62 0.85
N GLY A 555 32.96 -11.17 1.97
CA GLY A 555 33.90 -10.05 2.02
C GLY A 555 33.29 -8.72 1.58
N LEU A 556 31.95 -8.56 1.74
CA LEU A 556 31.26 -7.34 1.29
C LEU A 556 31.82 -6.09 1.97
N PRO A 557 32.18 -5.04 1.20
CA PRO A 557 32.75 -3.83 1.75
C PRO A 557 31.72 -3.04 2.57
N VAL A 558 32.18 -2.44 3.66
CA VAL A 558 31.38 -1.50 4.46
C VAL A 558 31.67 -0.06 4.08
N PRO A 559 30.67 0.83 4.12
CA PRO A 559 30.89 2.26 3.89
C PRO A 559 31.73 2.85 5.02
N LYS A 560 32.97 3.22 4.71
CA LYS A 560 33.91 3.89 5.62
C LYS A 560 34.04 5.35 5.22
N GLY A 561 34.17 6.25 6.21
CA GLY A 561 34.58 7.62 5.96
C GLY A 561 36.00 7.64 5.36
N ALA A 562 36.31 8.66 4.57
CA ALA A 562 37.69 8.89 4.15
C ALA A 562 38.54 9.02 5.43
N SER A 563 39.56 8.18 5.58
CA SER A 563 40.57 8.37 6.62
C SER A 563 41.22 9.73 6.33
N THR A 564 40.90 10.72 7.19
CA THR A 564 41.57 12.02 7.23
C THR A 564 43.03 11.85 7.56
#